data_ff4f0c049a0db8af2e9bb4ee7325bed2
#
_entry.id   ff4f0c049a0db8af2e9bb4ee7325bed2
#
_cell.length_a   1.000
_cell.length_b   1.000
_cell.length_c   1.000
_cell.angle_alpha   90.00
_cell.angle_beta   90.00
_cell.angle_gamma   90.00
#
_symmetry.space_group_name_H-M   'P 1'
#
loop_
_entity.id
_entity.type
_entity.pdbx_description
1 polymer ?
#
loop_
_entity_poly.entity_id
_entity_poly.type
_entity_poly.pdbx_seq_one_letter_code
_entity_poly.pdbx_strand_id
1 'polypeptide(L)' 'MAVCYDKLFHRMIDERMTNAQLMSMAGFSANIITRLKKNEYISLESIEKICKAINCSVDDILE' A
#
# COMPACT_ATOMS: atom_id res chain seq x y z
N MET A 1 -7.08 -17.62 -3.21
CA MET A 1 -6.38 -17.16 -2.01
C MET A 1 -6.48 -15.63 -1.95
N ALA A 2 -6.89 -15.10 -0.82
CA ALA A 2 -7.10 -13.66 -0.67
C ALA A 2 -5.79 -12.97 -0.28
N VAL A 3 -5.60 -11.74 -0.77
CA VAL A 3 -4.50 -10.90 -0.31
C VAL A 3 -4.96 -10.08 0.88
N CYS A 4 -4.04 -9.70 1.74
CA CYS A 4 -4.33 -8.88 2.90
C CYS A 4 -3.27 -7.78 3.01
N TYR A 5 -3.71 -6.55 3.23
CA TYR A 5 -2.82 -5.39 3.31
C TYR A 5 -2.72 -4.81 4.72
N ASP A 6 -3.06 -5.60 5.73
CA ASP A 6 -3.00 -5.12 7.12
C ASP A 6 -1.60 -4.69 7.51
N LYS A 7 -0.58 -5.41 7.05
CA LYS A 7 0.81 -5.03 7.31
C LYS A 7 1.13 -3.66 6.75
N LEU A 8 0.64 -3.37 5.55
CA LEU A 8 0.85 -2.06 4.93
C LEU A 8 0.22 -0.96 5.77
N PHE A 9 -1.02 -1.14 6.20
CA PHE A 9 -1.71 -0.13 6.99
C PHE A 9 -1.07 0.05 8.36
N HIS A 10 -0.61 -1.01 9.00
CA HIS A 10 0.13 -0.92 10.26
C HIS A 10 1.41 -0.11 10.08
N ARG A 11 2.14 -0.35 9.00
CA ARG A 11 3.37 0.38 8.72
C ARG A 11 3.10 1.85 8.46
N MET A 12 2.00 2.16 7.76
CA MET A 12 1.59 3.55 7.54
C MET A 12 1.29 4.25 8.86
N ILE A 13 0.62 3.56 9.78
CA ILE A 13 0.33 4.11 11.12
C ILE A 13 1.62 4.38 11.87
N ASP A 14 2.55 3.42 11.84
CA ASP A 14 3.86 3.56 12.52
C ASP A 14 4.64 4.76 11.98
N GLU A 15 4.53 5.04 10.70
CA GLU A 15 5.23 6.15 10.06
C GLU A 15 4.37 7.42 10.02
N ARG A 16 3.18 7.37 10.61
CA ARG A 16 2.23 8.49 10.64
C ARG A 16 1.88 8.98 9.24
N MET A 17 1.78 8.05 8.31
CA MET A 17 1.47 8.34 6.92
C MET A 17 -0.04 8.23 6.68
N THR A 18 -0.61 9.23 6.03
CA THR A 18 -2.02 9.20 5.64
C THR A 18 -2.18 8.59 4.25
N ASN A 19 -3.40 8.20 3.90
CA ASN A 19 -3.69 7.71 2.55
C ASN A 19 -3.35 8.77 1.49
N ALA A 20 -3.62 10.04 1.77
CA ALA A 20 -3.30 11.13 0.86
C ALA A 20 -1.79 11.24 0.64
N GLN A 21 -1.01 11.08 1.70
CA GLN A 21 0.44 11.09 1.58
C GLN A 21 0.95 9.91 0.76
N LEU A 22 0.40 8.72 0.97
CA LEU A 22 0.78 7.55 0.18
C LEU A 22 0.45 7.76 -1.29
N MET A 23 -0.72 8.28 -1.60
CA MET A 23 -1.13 8.58 -2.97
C MET A 23 -0.16 9.56 -3.63
N SER A 24 0.24 10.59 -2.92
CA SER A 24 1.16 11.60 -3.43
C SER A 24 2.56 11.01 -3.67
N MET A 25 3.06 10.25 -2.70
CA MET A 25 4.41 9.68 -2.77
C MET A 25 4.52 8.57 -3.82
N ALA A 26 3.50 7.73 -3.93
CA ALA A 26 3.51 6.61 -4.86
C ALA A 26 2.90 6.94 -6.22
N GLY A 27 2.22 8.08 -6.34
CA GLY A 27 1.56 8.46 -7.58
C GLY A 27 0.29 7.68 -7.86
N PHE A 28 -0.44 7.30 -6.82
CA PHE A 28 -1.68 6.53 -6.97
C PHE A 28 -2.90 7.41 -7.14
N SER A 29 -3.95 6.82 -7.75
CA SER A 29 -5.29 7.38 -7.72
C SER A 29 -6.04 6.87 -6.49
N ALA A 30 -7.18 7.48 -6.18
CA ALA A 30 -8.03 7.04 -5.08
C ALA A 30 -8.53 5.60 -5.26
N ASN A 31 -8.66 5.14 -6.50
CA ASN A 31 -9.09 3.77 -6.80
C ASN A 31 -8.15 2.72 -6.22
N ILE A 32 -6.85 2.97 -6.26
CA ILE A 32 -5.86 2.05 -5.70
C ILE A 32 -6.03 1.95 -4.18
N ILE A 33 -6.22 3.08 -3.51
CA ILE A 33 -6.42 3.09 -2.06
C ILE A 33 -7.70 2.33 -1.70
N THR A 34 -8.77 2.50 -2.47
CA THR A 34 -10.02 1.76 -2.25
C THR A 34 -9.81 0.26 -2.37
N ARG A 35 -9.06 -0.18 -3.36
CA ARG A 35 -8.75 -1.60 -3.53
C ARG A 35 -7.93 -2.14 -2.38
N LEU A 36 -6.97 -1.37 -1.88
CA LEU A 36 -6.18 -1.77 -0.72
C LEU A 36 -7.06 -1.97 0.51
N LYS A 37 -8.02 -1.08 0.74
CA LYS A 37 -8.94 -1.18 1.87
C LYS A 37 -9.84 -2.41 1.77
N LYS A 38 -10.15 -2.85 0.56
CA LYS A 38 -10.99 -4.02 0.32
C LYS A 38 -10.21 -5.31 0.17
N ASN A 39 -8.89 -5.26 0.32
CA ASN A 39 -8.00 -6.40 0.10
C ASN A 39 -8.14 -6.98 -1.30
N GLU A 40 -8.31 -6.12 -2.31
CA GLU A 40 -8.37 -6.53 -3.70
C GLU A 40 -6.97 -6.55 -4.31
N TYR A 41 -6.80 -7.32 -5.36
CA TYR A 41 -5.51 -7.38 -6.06
C TYR A 41 -5.23 -6.08 -6.79
N ILE A 42 -3.97 -5.67 -6.77
CA ILE A 42 -3.49 -4.53 -7.54
C ILE A 42 -2.30 -4.99 -8.37
N SER A 43 -1.90 -4.18 -9.36
CA SER A 43 -0.79 -4.56 -10.23
C SER A 43 0.53 -4.61 -9.46
N LEU A 44 1.46 -5.42 -9.96
CA LEU A 44 2.79 -5.52 -9.37
C LEU A 44 3.51 -4.17 -9.40
N GLU A 45 3.27 -3.38 -10.45
CA GLU A 45 3.82 -2.04 -10.55
C GLU A 45 3.36 -1.16 -9.39
N SER A 46 2.08 -1.24 -9.04
CA SER A 46 1.53 -0.50 -7.88
C SER A 46 2.18 -0.95 -6.58
N ILE A 47 2.41 -2.25 -6.42
CA ILE A 47 3.09 -2.80 -5.25
C ILE A 47 4.52 -2.26 -5.16
N GLU A 48 5.23 -2.21 -6.28
CA GLU A 48 6.57 -1.64 -6.31
C GLU A 48 6.59 -0.18 -5.89
N LYS A 49 5.61 0.59 -6.33
CA LYS A 49 5.49 2.00 -5.96
C LYS A 49 5.29 2.17 -4.46
N ILE A 50 4.47 1.31 -3.86
CA ILE A 50 4.27 1.33 -2.41
C ILE A 50 5.59 1.01 -1.71
N CYS A 51 6.30 -0.02 -2.14
CA CYS A 51 7.56 -0.41 -1.53
C CYS A 51 8.59 0.72 -1.58
N LYS A 52 8.65 1.44 -2.68
CA LYS A 52 9.56 2.58 -2.81
C LYS A 52 9.14 3.74 -1.93
N ALA A 53 7.82 3.99 -1.82
CA ALA A 53 7.30 5.11 -1.05
C ALA A 53 7.59 4.97 0.43
N ILE A 54 7.46 3.77 0.98
CA ILE A 54 7.67 3.52 2.42
C ILE A 54 8.95 2.74 2.71
N ASN A 55 9.78 2.54 1.68
CA ASN A 55 11.11 1.94 1.81
C ASN A 55 11.05 0.57 2.51
N CYS A 56 10.26 -0.34 1.96
CA CYS A 56 10.11 -1.69 2.51
C CYS A 56 10.08 -2.72 1.37
N SER A 57 10.04 -3.99 1.73
CA SER A 57 9.90 -5.08 0.76
C SER A 57 8.44 -5.48 0.61
N VAL A 58 8.17 -6.31 -0.41
CA VAL A 58 6.83 -6.84 -0.64
C VAL A 58 6.33 -7.64 0.57
N ASP A 59 7.22 -8.40 1.20
CA ASP A 59 6.89 -9.21 2.37
C ASP A 59 6.42 -8.35 3.55
N ASP A 60 6.79 -7.08 3.59
CA ASP A 60 6.41 -6.17 4.67
C ASP A 60 5.00 -5.62 4.50
N ILE A 61 4.39 -5.77 3.34
CA ILE A 61 3.07 -5.19 3.06
C ILE A 61 2.02 -6.22 2.66
N LEU A 62 2.41 -7.43 2.28
CA LEU A 62 1.49 -8.49 1.88
C LEU A 62 1.51 -9.65 2.87
N GLU A 63 0.35 -10.24 3.07
CA GLU A 63 0.21 -11.49 3.82
C GLU A 63 -0.32 -12.60 2.92
#